data_fafad9f9e4008d0b06817263e1b68631
#
_entry.id   fafad9f9e4008d0b06817263e1b68631
#
_cell.length_a   1.000
_cell.length_b   1.000
_cell.length_c   1.000
_cell.angle_alpha   90.00
_cell.angle_beta   90.00
_cell.angle_gamma   90.00
#
_symmetry.space_group_name_H-M   'P 1'
#
loop_
_entity.id
_entity.type
_entity.pdbx_description
1 polymer ?
#
loop_
_entity_poly.entity_id
_entity_poly.type
_entity_poly.pdbx_seq_one_letter_code
_entity_poly.pdbx_strand_id
1 'polypeptide(L)'
;MVISGPGYRFYAGSPLIDPEGAVIGTICVYDHVPKQLNQRQISSLQALSRQVIAILELKKVGEQLHNTSMTDALTGVNNRRAFDLKFEAEFARWQRTGQSFVLALIDIDHFKSFNDSYGHAAGDEALSQVAALFQRHSRNYDFFARYGGEEFVLILPGTDTASANKTLEKLRLVVANHEWLLRQLTVSIGLASADLFDDKKQLLEVADQMLYKAKTQGRNQTSVFATL
;
A
#
# COMPACT_ATOMS: atom_id res chain seq x y z
N MET A 1 -18.39 -20.88 -42.78
CA MET A 1 -18.18 -22.28 -42.41
C MET A 1 -17.11 -22.33 -41.34
N VAL A 2 -17.50 -22.43 -40.06
CA VAL A 2 -16.57 -22.51 -38.92
C VAL A 2 -16.29 -24.00 -38.71
N ILE A 3 -15.17 -24.47 -39.21
CA ILE A 3 -14.82 -25.92 -39.27
C ILE A 3 -13.90 -26.35 -38.11
N SER A 4 -13.54 -25.45 -37.18
CA SER A 4 -12.69 -25.81 -36.04
C SER A 4 -12.91 -24.88 -34.86
N GLY A 5 -14.07 -24.98 -34.22
CA GLY A 5 -14.42 -24.30 -32.99
C GLY A 5 -15.08 -25.27 -32.02
N PRO A 6 -15.40 -24.85 -30.79
CA PRO A 6 -15.97 -25.68 -29.73
C PRO A 6 -17.36 -26.28 -30.03
N GLY A 7 -17.84 -26.22 -31.29
CA GLY A 7 -19.07 -26.87 -31.75
C GLY A 7 -20.37 -26.30 -31.18
N TYR A 8 -20.38 -25.03 -30.75
CA TYR A 8 -21.60 -24.38 -30.24
C TYR A 8 -22.67 -24.24 -31.33
N ARG A 9 -23.90 -24.62 -30.99
CA ARG A 9 -25.07 -24.57 -31.89
C ARG A 9 -26.14 -23.61 -31.42
N PHE A 10 -25.96 -23.03 -30.24
CA PHE A 10 -26.83 -22.03 -29.66
C PHE A 10 -25.99 -20.96 -29.00
N TYR A 11 -26.37 -19.71 -29.14
CA TYR A 11 -25.82 -18.54 -28.47
C TYR A 11 -26.94 -17.54 -28.18
N ALA A 12 -26.96 -17.02 -26.96
CA ALA A 12 -27.78 -15.85 -26.60
C ALA A 12 -26.98 -14.96 -25.68
N GLY A 13 -26.96 -13.66 -25.97
CA GLY A 13 -26.23 -12.67 -25.19
C GLY A 13 -27.11 -11.50 -24.76
N SER A 14 -26.85 -10.95 -23.58
CA SER A 14 -27.41 -9.69 -23.11
C SER A 14 -26.26 -8.70 -22.88
N PRO A 15 -26.31 -7.49 -23.49
CA PRO A 15 -25.27 -6.51 -23.34
C PRO A 15 -25.20 -6.03 -21.89
N LEU A 16 -23.99 -5.73 -21.45
CA LEU A 16 -23.69 -5.03 -20.19
C LEU A 16 -23.57 -3.53 -20.55
N ILE A 17 -24.60 -2.77 -20.21
CA ILE A 17 -24.69 -1.34 -20.53
C ILE A 17 -24.46 -0.56 -19.24
N ASP A 18 -23.48 0.33 -19.23
CA ASP A 18 -23.19 1.19 -18.09
C ASP A 18 -24.25 2.31 -17.93
N PRO A 19 -24.24 3.08 -16.82
CA PRO A 19 -25.17 4.19 -16.61
C PRO A 19 -25.08 5.31 -17.65
N GLU A 20 -23.96 5.42 -18.35
CA GLU A 20 -23.71 6.40 -19.41
C GLU A 20 -24.22 5.92 -20.78
N GLY A 21 -24.72 4.66 -20.86
CA GLY A 21 -25.30 4.05 -22.07
C GLY A 21 -24.28 3.33 -22.95
N ALA A 22 -23.02 3.22 -22.52
CA ALA A 22 -22.00 2.51 -23.27
C ALA A 22 -22.07 0.99 -23.03
N VAL A 23 -21.83 0.20 -24.07
CA VAL A 23 -21.75 -1.26 -23.98
C VAL A 23 -20.33 -1.64 -23.57
N ILE A 24 -20.16 -2.07 -22.32
CA ILE A 24 -18.85 -2.44 -21.76
C ILE A 24 -18.54 -3.93 -21.84
N GLY A 25 -19.53 -4.75 -22.25
CA GLY A 25 -19.37 -6.20 -22.37
C GLY A 25 -20.67 -6.90 -22.69
N THR A 26 -20.67 -8.21 -22.58
CA THR A 26 -21.86 -9.04 -22.82
C THR A 26 -21.84 -10.24 -21.88
N ILE A 27 -22.95 -10.52 -21.20
CA ILE A 27 -23.18 -11.81 -20.55
C ILE A 27 -23.85 -12.74 -21.55
N CYS A 28 -23.32 -13.94 -21.73
CA CYS A 28 -23.84 -14.86 -22.73
C CYS A 28 -24.00 -16.28 -22.20
N VAL A 29 -24.90 -17.00 -22.82
CA VAL A 29 -25.08 -18.44 -22.66
C VAL A 29 -24.95 -19.13 -24.02
N TYR A 30 -24.35 -20.30 -24.04
CA TYR A 30 -24.19 -21.10 -25.26
C TYR A 30 -24.43 -22.57 -24.96
N ASP A 31 -24.77 -23.34 -26.03
CA ASP A 31 -24.99 -24.78 -25.93
C ASP A 31 -24.54 -25.48 -27.22
N HIS A 32 -24.28 -26.76 -27.12
CA HIS A 32 -23.99 -27.64 -28.26
C HIS A 32 -25.24 -28.14 -28.99
N VAL A 33 -26.40 -27.93 -28.40
CA VAL A 33 -27.70 -28.30 -28.99
C VAL A 33 -28.44 -27.03 -29.39
N PRO A 34 -29.07 -26.96 -30.60
CA PRO A 34 -29.89 -25.86 -30.98
C PRO A 34 -31.05 -25.66 -29.99
N LYS A 35 -31.23 -24.42 -29.51
CA LYS A 35 -32.28 -24.04 -28.56
C LYS A 35 -32.91 -22.71 -28.95
N GLN A 36 -34.06 -22.42 -28.34
CA GLN A 36 -34.68 -21.08 -28.34
C GLN A 36 -34.97 -20.73 -26.88
N LEU A 37 -34.68 -19.49 -26.50
CA LEU A 37 -35.04 -18.99 -25.18
C LEU A 37 -36.50 -18.60 -25.16
N ASN A 38 -37.21 -19.00 -24.11
CA ASN A 38 -38.54 -18.46 -23.82
C ASN A 38 -38.44 -17.08 -23.15
N GLN A 39 -39.55 -16.36 -23.09
CA GLN A 39 -39.59 -14.97 -22.57
C GLN A 39 -39.06 -14.87 -21.13
N ARG A 40 -39.33 -15.87 -20.29
CA ARG A 40 -38.80 -15.90 -18.91
C ARG A 40 -37.31 -16.03 -18.86
N GLN A 41 -36.69 -16.85 -19.72
CA GLN A 41 -35.25 -17.02 -19.81
C GLN A 41 -34.56 -15.76 -20.35
N ILE A 42 -35.18 -15.08 -21.34
CA ILE A 42 -34.68 -13.80 -21.84
C ILE A 42 -34.69 -12.75 -20.71
N SER A 43 -35.81 -12.64 -19.99
CA SER A 43 -35.92 -11.71 -18.86
C SER A 43 -34.93 -12.00 -17.75
N SER A 44 -34.65 -13.30 -17.50
CA SER A 44 -33.63 -13.72 -16.49
C SER A 44 -32.23 -13.32 -16.94
N LEU A 45 -31.87 -13.52 -18.20
CA LEU A 45 -30.56 -13.12 -18.74
C LEU A 45 -30.36 -11.60 -18.68
N GLN A 46 -31.39 -10.82 -19.00
CA GLN A 46 -31.39 -9.37 -18.87
C GLN A 46 -31.28 -8.91 -17.39
N ALA A 47 -31.94 -9.62 -16.47
CA ALA A 47 -31.83 -9.34 -15.05
C ALA A 47 -30.42 -9.59 -14.51
N LEU A 48 -29.78 -10.68 -14.93
CA LEU A 48 -28.37 -10.98 -14.61
C LEU A 48 -27.44 -9.91 -15.17
N SER A 49 -27.66 -9.44 -16.39
CA SER A 49 -26.90 -8.33 -17.00
C SER A 49 -26.95 -7.08 -16.12
N ARG A 50 -28.14 -6.68 -15.64
CA ARG A 50 -28.30 -5.54 -14.74
C ARG A 50 -27.62 -5.74 -13.38
N GLN A 51 -27.67 -6.96 -12.83
CA GLN A 51 -26.99 -7.27 -11.57
C GLN A 51 -25.47 -7.18 -11.69
N VAL A 52 -24.89 -7.67 -12.78
CA VAL A 52 -23.45 -7.54 -13.06
C VAL A 52 -23.05 -6.06 -13.13
N ILE A 53 -23.80 -5.23 -13.84
CA ILE A 53 -23.54 -3.78 -13.91
C ILE A 53 -23.59 -3.16 -12.50
N ALA A 54 -24.63 -3.44 -11.71
CA ALA A 54 -24.75 -2.91 -10.36
C ALA A 54 -23.56 -3.28 -9.45
N ILE A 55 -23.07 -4.52 -9.56
CA ILE A 55 -21.88 -4.97 -8.82
C ILE A 55 -20.62 -4.23 -9.28
N LEU A 56 -20.44 -4.04 -10.59
CA LEU A 56 -19.29 -3.30 -11.12
C LEU A 56 -19.29 -1.82 -10.68
N GLU A 57 -20.46 -1.18 -10.67
CA GLU A 57 -20.61 0.20 -10.19
C GLU A 57 -20.32 0.31 -8.69
N LEU A 58 -20.84 -0.59 -7.86
CA LEU A 58 -20.53 -0.62 -6.44
C LEU A 58 -19.04 -0.80 -6.17
N LYS A 59 -18.37 -1.67 -6.94
CA LYS A 59 -16.92 -1.87 -6.85
C LYS A 59 -16.17 -0.59 -7.24
N LYS A 60 -16.55 0.06 -8.33
CA LYS A 60 -15.94 1.33 -8.79
C LYS A 60 -16.07 2.44 -7.73
N VAL A 61 -17.26 2.59 -7.14
CA VAL A 61 -17.50 3.57 -6.04
C VAL A 61 -16.68 3.21 -4.79
N GLY A 62 -16.62 1.92 -4.44
CA GLY A 62 -15.78 1.45 -3.34
C GLY A 62 -14.29 1.75 -3.54
N GLU A 63 -13.76 1.50 -4.73
CA GLU A 63 -12.38 1.83 -5.10
C GLU A 63 -12.12 3.35 -5.10
N GLN A 64 -13.09 4.16 -5.56
CA GLN A 64 -12.98 5.61 -5.52
C GLN A 64 -12.93 6.15 -4.07
N LEU A 65 -13.80 5.64 -3.18
CA LEU A 65 -13.79 5.99 -1.76
C LEU A 65 -12.48 5.56 -1.08
N HIS A 66 -12.02 4.36 -1.35
CA HIS A 66 -10.72 3.87 -0.85
C HIS A 66 -9.56 4.73 -1.39
N ASN A 67 -9.60 5.12 -2.65
CA ASN A 67 -8.60 5.98 -3.27
C ASN A 67 -8.62 7.44 -2.76
N THR A 68 -9.70 7.91 -2.14
CA THR A 68 -9.76 9.24 -1.49
C THR A 68 -9.29 9.19 -0.03
N SER A 69 -9.29 8.03 0.60
CA SER A 69 -8.76 7.88 1.96
C SER A 69 -7.25 8.14 1.99
N MET A 70 -6.80 8.90 2.99
CA MET A 70 -5.37 9.17 3.24
C MET A 70 -4.82 8.36 4.42
N THR A 71 -5.64 7.49 5.01
CA THR A 71 -5.28 6.66 6.16
C THR A 71 -5.24 5.18 5.79
N ASP A 72 -4.37 4.44 6.44
CA ASP A 72 -4.33 2.98 6.39
C ASP A 72 -5.41 2.42 7.32
N ALA A 73 -6.27 1.57 6.78
CA ALA A 73 -7.45 1.07 7.51
C ALA A 73 -7.09 0.18 8.71
N LEU A 74 -5.94 -0.50 8.68
CA LEU A 74 -5.50 -1.39 9.75
C LEU A 74 -4.84 -0.62 10.89
N THR A 75 -3.90 0.25 10.55
CA THR A 75 -3.03 0.91 11.54
C THR A 75 -3.48 2.31 11.94
N GLY A 76 -4.40 2.92 11.17
CA GLY A 76 -4.90 4.28 11.41
C GLY A 76 -3.91 5.41 11.09
N VAL A 77 -2.65 5.10 10.72
CA VAL A 77 -1.66 6.08 10.28
C VAL A 77 -1.90 6.46 8.81
N ASN A 78 -1.16 7.43 8.27
CA ASN A 78 -1.25 7.76 6.85
C ASN A 78 -0.91 6.52 5.99
N ASN A 79 -1.53 6.44 4.82
CA ASN A 79 -1.24 5.39 3.86
C ASN A 79 -0.19 5.83 2.82
N ARG A 80 0.20 4.92 1.92
CA ARG A 80 1.16 5.17 0.85
C ARG A 80 0.78 6.37 -0.02
N ARG A 81 -0.51 6.53 -0.35
CA ARG A 81 -0.98 7.68 -1.15
C ARG A 81 -0.73 9.01 -0.44
N ALA A 82 -1.03 9.08 0.85
CA ALA A 82 -0.75 10.27 1.66
C ALA A 82 0.76 10.55 1.70
N PHE A 83 1.58 9.49 1.80
CA PHE A 83 3.04 9.62 1.71
C PHE A 83 3.48 10.19 0.35
N ASP A 84 3.01 9.66 -0.77
CA ASP A 84 3.43 10.10 -2.10
C ASP A 84 3.15 11.60 -2.30
N LEU A 85 1.98 12.08 -1.86
CA LEU A 85 1.62 13.50 -1.91
C LEU A 85 2.48 14.35 -0.97
N LYS A 86 2.71 13.88 0.25
CA LYS A 86 3.53 14.61 1.23
C LYS A 86 4.98 14.69 0.80
N PHE A 87 5.53 13.61 0.29
CA PHE A 87 6.90 13.52 -0.19
C PHE A 87 7.15 14.48 -1.36
N GLU A 88 6.24 14.52 -2.34
CA GLU A 88 6.27 15.50 -3.43
C GLU A 88 6.29 16.93 -2.90
N ALA A 89 5.38 17.24 -2.00
CA ALA A 89 5.26 18.58 -1.43
C ALA A 89 6.51 19.00 -0.61
N GLU A 90 7.08 18.07 0.18
CA GLU A 90 8.30 18.35 0.97
C GLU A 90 9.52 18.50 0.07
N PHE A 91 9.65 17.69 -0.99
CA PHE A 91 10.75 17.81 -1.94
C PHE A 91 10.68 19.15 -2.71
N ALA A 92 9.50 19.53 -3.19
CA ALA A 92 9.28 20.82 -3.82
C ALA A 92 9.52 22.02 -2.86
N ARG A 93 9.16 21.87 -1.57
CA ARG A 93 9.45 22.85 -0.54
C ARG A 93 10.96 23.01 -0.34
N TRP A 94 11.69 21.92 -0.20
CA TRP A 94 13.14 21.94 -0.06
C TRP A 94 13.81 22.63 -1.24
N GLN A 95 13.45 22.29 -2.49
CA GLN A 95 14.00 22.94 -3.68
C GLN A 95 13.79 24.46 -3.71
N ARG A 96 12.64 24.93 -3.19
CA ARG A 96 12.31 26.36 -3.16
C ARG A 96 12.95 27.11 -2.01
N THR A 97 13.05 26.51 -0.83
CA THR A 97 13.42 27.21 0.42
C THR A 97 14.82 26.86 0.92
N GLY A 98 15.43 25.79 0.42
CA GLY A 98 16.68 25.22 0.94
C GLY A 98 16.52 24.53 2.31
N GLN A 99 15.29 24.46 2.85
CA GLN A 99 15.06 23.79 4.13
C GLN A 99 14.96 22.28 3.93
N SER A 100 16.02 21.56 4.25
CA SER A 100 16.12 20.12 4.04
C SER A 100 15.15 19.32 4.92
N PHE A 101 14.99 18.05 4.57
CA PHE A 101 14.29 17.03 5.35
C PHE A 101 15.00 15.69 5.22
N VAL A 102 14.76 14.78 6.16
CA VAL A 102 15.26 13.40 6.11
C VAL A 102 14.10 12.46 5.80
N LEU A 103 14.33 11.54 4.87
CA LEU A 103 13.46 10.41 4.56
C LEU A 103 14.00 9.16 5.24
N ALA A 104 13.13 8.43 5.96
CA ALA A 104 13.47 7.14 6.56
C ALA A 104 12.47 6.08 6.11
N LEU A 105 12.99 4.94 5.63
CA LEU A 105 12.23 3.72 5.40
C LEU A 105 12.46 2.75 6.56
N ILE A 106 11.40 2.09 6.99
CA ILE A 106 11.34 1.27 8.19
C ILE A 106 10.67 -0.05 7.83
N ASP A 107 11.19 -1.15 8.33
CA ASP A 107 10.62 -2.48 8.09
C ASP A 107 10.68 -3.31 9.38
N ILE A 108 9.63 -4.08 9.65
CA ILE A 108 9.57 -4.97 10.83
C ILE A 108 10.38 -6.23 10.55
N ASP A 109 11.39 -6.44 11.35
CA ASP A 109 12.31 -7.57 11.19
C ASP A 109 11.62 -8.92 11.36
N HIS A 110 11.85 -9.82 10.40
CA HIS A 110 11.32 -11.19 10.41
C HIS A 110 9.78 -11.28 10.48
N PHE A 111 9.05 -10.28 9.97
CA PHE A 111 7.60 -10.21 10.07
C PHE A 111 6.90 -11.38 9.37
N LYS A 112 7.40 -11.83 8.22
CA LYS A 112 6.88 -13.04 7.56
C LYS A 112 6.95 -14.26 8.48
N SER A 113 8.09 -14.48 9.14
CA SER A 113 8.26 -15.59 10.09
C SER A 113 7.36 -15.45 11.32
N PHE A 114 7.03 -14.22 11.72
CA PHE A 114 6.06 -13.95 12.77
C PHE A 114 4.66 -14.40 12.33
N ASN A 115 4.21 -14.00 11.14
CA ASN A 115 2.93 -14.41 10.57
C ASN A 115 2.82 -15.93 10.39
N ASP A 116 3.88 -16.56 9.89
CA ASP A 116 3.94 -18.02 9.71
C ASP A 116 3.80 -18.78 11.04
N SER A 117 4.26 -18.19 12.15
CA SER A 117 4.20 -18.80 13.49
C SER A 117 2.90 -18.52 14.24
N TYR A 118 2.32 -17.32 14.11
CA TYR A 118 1.22 -16.84 14.95
C TYR A 118 -0.04 -16.46 14.16
N GLY A 119 0.01 -16.55 12.84
CA GLY A 119 -1.11 -16.22 11.95
C GLY A 119 -1.22 -14.73 11.63
N HIS A 120 -1.97 -14.42 10.56
CA HIS A 120 -2.12 -13.05 10.07
C HIS A 120 -2.82 -12.12 11.06
N ALA A 121 -3.77 -12.62 11.85
CA ALA A 121 -4.45 -11.78 12.86
C ALA A 121 -3.48 -11.26 13.94
N ALA A 122 -2.50 -12.08 14.36
CA ALA A 122 -1.46 -11.64 15.27
C ALA A 122 -0.51 -10.64 14.60
N GLY A 123 -0.23 -10.82 13.30
CA GLY A 123 0.55 -9.86 12.51
C GLY A 123 -0.16 -8.51 12.36
N ASP A 124 -1.46 -8.49 12.14
CA ASP A 124 -2.25 -7.26 12.05
C ASP A 124 -2.24 -6.48 13.38
N GLU A 125 -2.34 -7.19 14.51
CA GLU A 125 -2.18 -6.58 15.83
C GLU A 125 -0.78 -6.01 16.04
N ALA A 126 0.26 -6.74 15.65
CA ALA A 126 1.66 -6.29 15.73
C ALA A 126 1.91 -5.03 14.87
N LEU A 127 1.37 -4.97 13.64
CA LEU A 127 1.43 -3.79 12.78
C LEU A 127 0.77 -2.57 13.43
N SER A 128 -0.41 -2.77 14.02
CA SER A 128 -1.15 -1.71 14.71
C SER A 128 -0.39 -1.19 15.94
N GLN A 129 0.23 -2.08 16.70
CA GLN A 129 1.05 -1.73 17.87
C GLN A 129 2.33 -0.98 17.46
N VAL A 130 3.07 -1.44 16.43
CA VAL A 130 4.24 -0.72 15.90
C VAL A 130 3.83 0.68 15.44
N ALA A 131 2.75 0.81 14.69
CA ALA A 131 2.26 2.10 14.21
C ALA A 131 1.92 3.04 15.38
N ALA A 132 1.24 2.55 16.41
CA ALA A 132 0.90 3.32 17.61
C ALA A 132 2.15 3.77 18.39
N LEU A 133 3.18 2.91 18.49
CA LEU A 133 4.46 3.25 19.13
C LEU A 133 5.16 4.39 18.38
N PHE A 134 5.28 4.29 17.05
CA PHE A 134 5.87 5.35 16.24
C PHE A 134 5.09 6.65 16.34
N GLN A 135 3.77 6.62 16.17
CA GLN A 135 2.91 7.80 16.23
C GLN A 135 3.00 8.52 17.59
N ARG A 136 3.04 7.76 18.69
CA ARG A 136 3.12 8.29 20.05
C ARG A 136 4.47 8.96 20.38
N HIS A 137 5.56 8.52 19.72
CA HIS A 137 6.92 8.98 20.00
C HIS A 137 7.51 9.87 18.90
N SER A 138 6.78 10.09 17.79
CA SER A 138 7.11 11.08 16.74
C SER A 138 6.57 12.46 17.10
N ARG A 139 7.15 13.50 16.51
CA ARG A 139 6.70 14.88 16.69
C ARG A 139 5.46 15.16 15.83
N ASN A 140 4.66 16.15 16.23
CA ASN A 140 3.42 16.49 15.48
C ASN A 140 3.66 16.93 14.02
N TYR A 141 4.84 17.40 13.67
CA TYR A 141 5.19 17.82 12.32
C TYR A 141 5.95 16.76 11.53
N ASP A 142 6.36 15.66 12.16
CA ASP A 142 6.88 14.49 11.48
C ASP A 142 5.73 13.79 10.74
N PHE A 143 5.99 13.32 9.54
CA PHE A 143 4.97 12.64 8.77
C PHE A 143 5.26 11.15 8.73
N PHE A 144 4.38 10.37 9.34
CA PHE A 144 4.49 8.92 9.43
C PHE A 144 3.39 8.23 8.63
N ALA A 145 3.75 7.21 7.84
CA ALA A 145 2.81 6.48 7.00
C ALA A 145 3.20 4.99 6.90
N ARG A 146 2.21 4.14 6.64
CA ARG A 146 2.42 2.77 6.19
C ARG A 146 2.65 2.77 4.68
N TYR A 147 3.82 2.30 4.27
CA TYR A 147 4.23 2.27 2.86
C TYR A 147 3.68 1.04 2.12
N GLY A 148 3.63 -0.13 2.80
CA GLY A 148 3.04 -1.37 2.29
C GLY A 148 3.43 -2.57 3.16
N GLY A 149 2.61 -3.60 3.24
CA GLY A 149 2.93 -4.79 4.02
C GLY A 149 3.35 -4.48 5.45
N GLU A 150 4.60 -4.80 5.78
CA GLU A 150 5.27 -4.50 7.06
C GLU A 150 6.17 -3.25 7.00
N GLU A 151 6.10 -2.48 5.92
CA GLU A 151 6.96 -1.32 5.69
C GLU A 151 6.27 -0.02 6.09
N PHE A 152 7.00 0.84 6.76
CA PHE A 152 6.59 2.19 7.15
C PHE A 152 7.60 3.21 6.62
N VAL A 153 7.17 4.47 6.57
CA VAL A 153 7.99 5.59 6.14
C VAL A 153 7.80 6.78 7.06
N LEU A 154 8.88 7.50 7.34
CA LEU A 154 8.87 8.72 8.14
C LEU A 154 9.59 9.84 7.37
N ILE A 155 8.93 10.99 7.24
CA ILE A 155 9.54 12.23 6.77
C ILE A 155 9.76 13.13 7.99
N LEU A 156 10.99 13.61 8.16
CA LEU A 156 11.45 14.48 9.26
C LEU A 156 11.80 15.86 8.69
N PRO A 157 10.84 16.81 8.58
CA PRO A 157 11.08 18.13 8.02
C PRO A 157 12.03 18.97 8.88
N GLY A 158 12.90 19.76 8.23
CA GLY A 158 13.80 20.69 8.91
C GLY A 158 14.75 20.02 9.92
N THR A 159 15.11 18.76 9.66
CA THR A 159 15.95 17.96 10.57
C THR A 159 17.23 17.55 9.83
N ASP A 160 18.39 17.77 10.43
CA ASP A 160 19.67 17.28 9.92
C ASP A 160 19.83 15.77 10.11
N THR A 161 20.73 15.17 9.36
CA THR A 161 20.96 13.71 9.37
C THR A 161 21.32 13.16 10.76
N ALA A 162 22.13 13.88 11.54
CA ALA A 162 22.55 13.41 12.87
C ALA A 162 21.41 13.44 13.88
N SER A 163 20.59 14.49 13.86
CA SER A 163 19.36 14.63 14.68
C SER A 163 18.29 13.62 14.28
N ALA A 164 18.12 13.39 12.96
CA ALA A 164 17.23 12.37 12.45
C ALA A 164 17.65 10.96 12.91
N ASN A 165 18.93 10.63 12.80
CA ASN A 165 19.45 9.35 13.25
C ASN A 165 19.21 9.11 14.75
N LYS A 166 19.42 10.12 15.59
CA LYS A 166 19.12 10.02 17.04
C LYS A 166 17.63 9.77 17.29
N THR A 167 16.75 10.45 16.55
CA THR A 167 15.30 10.27 16.67
C THR A 167 14.88 8.87 16.24
N LEU A 168 15.40 8.37 15.11
CA LEU A 168 15.10 7.06 14.57
C LEU A 168 15.65 5.93 15.45
N GLU A 169 16.83 6.07 16.01
CA GLU A 169 17.38 5.12 17.00
C GLU A 169 16.53 5.07 18.27
N LYS A 170 16.02 6.21 18.74
CA LYS A 170 15.06 6.22 19.85
C LYS A 170 13.78 5.45 19.50
N LEU A 171 13.20 5.67 18.31
CA LEU A 171 12.00 4.97 17.85
C LEU A 171 12.26 3.46 17.69
N ARG A 172 13.40 3.08 17.14
CA ARG A 172 13.82 1.67 17.04
C ARG A 172 13.89 1.01 18.43
N LEU A 173 14.51 1.69 19.38
CA LEU A 173 14.63 1.19 20.78
C LEU A 173 13.26 1.11 21.46
N VAL A 174 12.34 2.02 21.19
CA VAL A 174 10.95 1.93 21.70
C VAL A 174 10.31 0.63 21.25
N VAL A 175 10.43 0.24 19.97
CA VAL A 175 9.92 -1.04 19.47
C VAL A 175 10.67 -2.22 20.06
N ALA A 176 12.00 -2.16 20.09
CA ALA A 176 12.86 -3.24 20.59
C ALA A 176 12.71 -3.51 22.10
N ASN A 177 12.30 -2.50 22.88
CA ASN A 177 12.09 -2.62 24.34
C ASN A 177 10.61 -2.74 24.73
N HIS A 178 9.68 -2.74 23.75
CA HIS A 178 8.27 -2.94 24.03
C HIS A 178 8.00 -4.37 24.51
N GLU A 179 7.11 -4.54 25.48
CA GLU A 179 6.69 -5.86 25.97
C GLU A 179 5.70 -6.50 25.00
N TRP A 180 6.25 -7.29 24.06
CA TRP A 180 5.46 -8.02 23.08
C TRP A 180 4.89 -9.31 23.68
N LEU A 181 3.59 -9.54 23.50
CA LEU A 181 2.88 -10.69 24.09
C LEU A 181 3.40 -12.05 23.57
N LEU A 182 3.73 -12.14 22.28
CA LEU A 182 4.05 -13.42 21.62
C LEU A 182 5.56 -13.61 21.38
N ARG A 183 6.18 -12.69 20.67
CA ARG A 183 7.59 -12.71 20.32
C ARG A 183 8.10 -11.28 20.19
N GLN A 184 9.30 -11.05 20.68
CA GLN A 184 9.99 -9.77 20.53
C GLN A 184 10.07 -9.38 19.05
N LEU A 185 9.65 -8.16 18.73
CA LEU A 185 9.78 -7.56 17.43
C LEU A 185 10.82 -6.45 17.45
N THR A 186 11.50 -6.29 16.35
CA THR A 186 12.45 -5.20 16.10
C THR A 186 12.19 -4.59 14.74
N VAL A 187 12.79 -3.45 14.46
CA VAL A 187 12.71 -2.79 13.15
C VAL A 187 14.09 -2.45 12.64
N SER A 188 14.28 -2.55 11.34
CA SER A 188 15.43 -2.01 10.62
C SER A 188 15.03 -0.71 9.95
N ILE A 189 15.95 0.26 9.93
CA ILE A 189 15.68 1.61 9.41
C ILE A 189 16.79 2.03 8.45
N GLY A 190 16.43 2.54 7.28
CA GLY A 190 17.33 3.18 6.34
C GLY A 190 16.96 4.65 6.16
N LEU A 191 17.92 5.56 6.24
CA LEU A 191 17.65 6.98 6.10
C LEU A 191 18.61 7.68 5.15
N ALA A 192 18.09 8.72 4.48
CA ALA A 192 18.85 9.64 3.62
C ALA A 192 18.29 11.06 3.74
N SER A 193 19.17 12.06 3.60
CA SER A 193 18.82 13.48 3.65
C SER A 193 18.60 14.04 2.25
N ALA A 194 17.58 14.89 2.09
CA ALA A 194 17.19 15.45 0.80
C ALA A 194 18.26 16.37 0.19
N ASP A 195 19.07 17.03 1.01
CA ASP A 195 20.14 17.92 0.58
C ASP A 195 21.29 17.23 -0.19
N LEU A 196 21.30 15.92 -0.23
CA LEU A 196 22.28 15.12 -0.96
C LEU A 196 21.83 14.72 -2.38
N PHE A 197 20.60 15.07 -2.78
CA PHE A 197 19.99 14.56 -4.01
C PHE A 197 19.16 15.64 -4.72
N ASP A 198 19.35 15.76 -6.03
CA ASP A 198 18.53 16.64 -6.89
C ASP A 198 17.25 15.98 -7.39
N ASP A 199 17.14 14.66 -7.27
CA ASP A 199 15.99 13.86 -7.68
C ASP A 199 15.39 13.07 -6.50
N LYS A 200 14.09 13.24 -6.28
CA LYS A 200 13.34 12.53 -5.24
C LYS A 200 13.37 11.01 -5.38
N LYS A 201 13.48 10.47 -6.62
CA LYS A 201 13.59 9.01 -6.84
C LYS A 201 14.91 8.50 -6.30
N GLN A 202 16.01 9.22 -6.55
CA GLN A 202 17.32 8.86 -6.01
C GLN A 202 17.31 8.90 -4.47
N LEU A 203 16.67 9.90 -3.86
CA LEU A 203 16.53 9.96 -2.40
C LEU A 203 15.80 8.72 -1.84
N LEU A 204 14.71 8.32 -2.48
CA LEU A 204 13.95 7.13 -2.07
C LEU A 204 14.77 5.84 -2.27
N GLU A 205 15.43 5.69 -3.41
CA GLU A 205 16.27 4.54 -3.73
C GLU A 205 17.44 4.39 -2.74
N VAL A 206 18.05 5.51 -2.35
CA VAL A 206 19.16 5.49 -1.39
C VAL A 206 18.66 5.18 0.03
N ALA A 207 17.51 5.69 0.44
CA ALA A 207 16.90 5.30 1.71
C ALA A 207 16.59 3.79 1.74
N ASP A 208 16.11 3.21 0.63
CA ASP A 208 15.89 1.76 0.50
C ASP A 208 17.19 0.96 0.56
N GLN A 209 18.25 1.41 -0.12
CA GLN A 209 19.58 0.79 -0.02
C GLN A 209 20.11 0.79 1.43
N MET A 210 19.86 1.86 2.18
CA MET A 210 20.24 1.91 3.59
C MET A 210 19.40 0.97 4.45
N LEU A 211 18.10 0.84 4.17
CA LEU A 211 17.25 -0.16 4.83
C LEU A 211 17.74 -1.58 4.54
N TYR A 212 18.05 -1.88 3.29
CA TYR A 212 18.64 -3.15 2.90
C TYR A 212 19.97 -3.43 3.62
N LYS A 213 20.83 -2.39 3.73
CA LYS A 213 22.08 -2.48 4.49
C LYS A 213 21.81 -2.79 5.97
N ALA A 214 20.86 -2.13 6.61
CA ALA A 214 20.48 -2.41 8.00
C ALA A 214 20.02 -3.87 8.17
N LYS A 215 19.18 -4.37 7.24
CA LYS A 215 18.71 -5.77 7.25
C LYS A 215 19.85 -6.78 7.07
N THR A 216 20.81 -6.52 6.19
CA THR A 216 21.94 -7.44 5.91
C THR A 216 23.02 -7.41 6.96
N GLN A 217 23.20 -6.30 7.69
CA GLN A 217 24.21 -6.14 8.73
C GLN A 217 23.74 -6.58 10.13
N GLY A 218 22.66 -7.33 10.23
CA GLY A 218 22.21 -7.94 11.47
C GLY A 218 20.85 -7.49 11.97
N ARG A 219 20.16 -6.62 11.22
CA ARG A 219 18.83 -6.08 11.58
C ARG A 219 18.85 -5.26 12.87
N ASN A 220 17.66 -4.85 13.35
CA ASN A 220 17.50 -4.07 14.58
C ASN A 220 18.51 -2.93 14.70
N GLN A 221 18.65 -2.14 13.66
CA GLN A 221 19.59 -1.03 13.56
C GLN A 221 19.15 0.01 12.53
N THR A 222 19.76 1.19 12.63
CA THR A 222 19.60 2.26 11.66
C THR A 222 20.84 2.34 10.78
N SER A 223 20.67 2.42 9.46
CA SER A 223 21.74 2.71 8.52
C SER A 223 21.52 4.08 7.90
N VAL A 224 22.58 4.87 7.87
CA VAL A 224 22.58 6.25 7.39
C VAL A 224 23.36 6.33 6.08
N PHE A 225 22.80 7.02 5.09
CA PHE A 225 23.59 7.44 3.94
C PHE A 225 24.43 8.66 4.32
N ALA A 226 25.74 8.52 4.29
CA ALA A 226 26.70 9.61 4.46
C ALA A 226 27.57 9.66 3.20
N THR A 227 27.73 10.84 2.61
CA THR A 227 28.80 11.10 1.64
C THR A 227 30.16 11.03 2.36
N LEU A 228 31.08 10.27 1.79
CA LEU A 228 32.48 10.18 2.24
C LEU A 228 33.18 11.53 2.06
#